data_9a7113f2f2fe6faf8b0ee743f0217b8d
#
_entry.id   9a7113f2f2fe6faf8b0ee743f0217b8d
#
_cell.length_a   1.000
_cell.length_b   1.000
_cell.length_c   1.000
_cell.angle_alpha   90.00
_cell.angle_beta   90.00
_cell.angle_gamma   90.00
#
_symmetry.space_group_name_H-M   'P 1'
#
loop_
_entity.id
_entity.type
_entity.pdbx_description
1 polymer ?
#
loop_
_entity_poly.entity_id
_entity_poly.type
_entity_poly.pdbx_seq_one_letter_code
_entity_poly.pdbx_strand_id
1 'polypeptide(L)'
;TAGILFDYGIFTNLSPDHIGPAEHASFEEYMECKSLLFRQCKIGVVNADDEHVDGILKGHTCEVKTFSAEREADLMASDIGFINEDGKLGMHFNVTGCMDCQAKVHIPGRFSVYNSMVTMLVCHLAGISDEAILEGLSKVQVKGRVEMLPVSKDYTLIIDYAHNEVSTRSVLTTLMEYHPKRLICVYGGGGNRSKLRRYDMGEVTGEMADLCVLTCDNPRDEEIRDINNDIKVGLARSNGKYIEIDDRKEAIAYCMKNAKPGDMIVLLGKGHEDYQEIKGVKYHFDEREAVAEILDEMKAGKR
;
A
#
# COMPACT_ATOMS: atom_id res chain seq x y z
N THR A 1 -17.29 14.26 22.21
CA THR A 1 -17.50 12.81 22.14
C THR A 1 -18.94 12.50 22.47
N ALA A 2 -19.64 11.77 21.61
CA ALA A 2 -21.07 11.53 21.68
C ALA A 2 -21.48 10.45 22.72
N GLY A 3 -20.67 10.21 23.77
CA GLY A 3 -20.94 9.17 24.78
C GLY A 3 -20.88 7.74 24.28
N ILE A 4 -20.20 7.50 23.13
CA ILE A 4 -20.00 6.17 22.57
C ILE A 4 -18.84 5.50 23.31
N LEU A 5 -19.02 4.26 23.75
CA LEU A 5 -17.97 3.39 24.25
C LEU A 5 -17.77 2.26 23.24
N PHE A 6 -16.58 2.21 22.63
CA PHE A 6 -16.19 1.17 21.71
C PHE A 6 -15.75 -0.11 22.45
N ASP A 7 -15.95 -1.27 21.85
CA ASP A 7 -15.42 -2.50 22.42
C ASP A 7 -13.90 -2.53 22.30
N TYR A 8 -13.36 -2.12 21.15
CA TYR A 8 -11.93 -2.04 20.88
C TYR A 8 -11.51 -0.67 20.36
N GLY A 9 -10.39 -0.17 20.88
CA GLY A 9 -9.64 0.97 20.33
C GLY A 9 -8.31 0.46 19.79
N ILE A 10 -7.96 0.79 18.56
CA ILE A 10 -6.77 0.24 17.90
C ILE A 10 -5.77 1.34 17.60
N PHE A 11 -4.50 1.12 17.95
CA PHE A 11 -3.36 1.95 17.58
C PHE A 11 -2.32 1.13 16.84
N THR A 12 -2.07 1.47 15.59
CA THR A 12 -1.09 0.79 14.73
C THR A 12 0.23 1.54 14.65
N ASN A 13 0.19 2.82 14.36
CA ASN A 13 1.34 3.71 14.25
C ASN A 13 0.91 5.18 14.24
N LEU A 14 1.87 6.08 14.48
CA LEU A 14 1.69 7.51 14.36
C LEU A 14 2.93 8.15 13.71
N SER A 15 2.71 9.02 12.74
CA SER A 15 3.73 9.87 12.14
C SER A 15 3.20 11.27 11.93
N PRO A 16 4.08 12.30 11.81
CA PRO A 16 3.65 13.66 11.54
C PRO A 16 2.80 13.74 10.25
N ASP A 17 1.53 14.06 10.42
CA ASP A 17 0.56 14.27 9.35
C ASP A 17 -0.55 15.19 9.87
N HIS A 18 -1.37 15.74 8.98
CA HIS A 18 -2.49 16.60 9.36
C HIS A 18 -2.09 17.80 10.24
N ILE A 19 -0.93 18.40 9.99
CA ILE A 19 -0.45 19.59 10.68
C ILE A 19 -0.50 20.77 9.71
N GLY A 20 -1.36 21.75 9.98
CA GLY A 20 -1.53 22.89 9.10
C GLY A 20 -2.61 23.86 9.57
N PRO A 21 -2.77 25.01 8.89
CA PRO A 21 -3.67 26.09 9.34
C PRO A 21 -5.16 25.70 9.45
N ALA A 22 -5.58 24.65 8.74
CA ALA A 22 -6.96 24.14 8.76
C ALA A 22 -7.08 22.76 9.45
N GLU A 23 -6.01 22.30 10.08
CA GLU A 23 -5.90 20.98 10.71
C GLU A 23 -5.40 21.14 12.14
N HIS A 24 -4.49 20.28 12.63
CA HIS A 24 -3.91 20.39 13.96
C HIS A 24 -2.81 21.44 14.00
N ALA A 25 -2.72 22.18 15.12
CA ALA A 25 -1.71 23.22 15.30
C ALA A 25 -0.30 22.63 15.55
N SER A 26 -0.22 21.40 16.08
CA SER A 26 1.04 20.68 16.31
C SER A 26 0.86 19.16 16.27
N PHE A 27 1.98 18.45 16.21
CA PHE A 27 2.00 17.00 16.31
C PHE A 27 1.49 16.49 17.66
N GLU A 28 1.79 17.22 18.74
CA GLU A 28 1.33 16.89 20.09
C GLU A 28 -0.19 16.97 20.18
N GLU A 29 -0.82 18.00 19.59
CA GLU A 29 -2.28 18.13 19.54
C GLU A 29 -2.88 16.97 18.71
N TYR A 30 -2.29 16.64 17.56
CA TYR A 30 -2.71 15.52 16.75
C TYR A 30 -2.65 14.19 17.53
N MET A 31 -1.54 13.93 18.23
CA MET A 31 -1.37 12.75 19.08
C MET A 31 -2.38 12.75 20.24
N GLU A 32 -2.62 13.89 20.89
CA GLU A 32 -3.61 14.00 21.97
C GLU A 32 -5.02 13.70 21.48
N CYS A 33 -5.41 14.22 20.31
CA CYS A 33 -6.70 13.90 19.69
C CYS A 33 -6.85 12.39 19.42
N LYS A 34 -5.80 11.71 18.94
CA LYS A 34 -5.80 10.26 18.74
C LYS A 34 -5.91 9.50 20.06
N SER A 35 -5.25 9.97 21.12
CA SER A 35 -5.27 9.33 22.46
C SER A 35 -6.66 9.26 23.09
N LEU A 36 -7.57 10.17 22.72
CA LEU A 36 -8.95 10.20 23.23
C LEU A 36 -9.71 8.89 22.97
N LEU A 37 -9.37 8.13 21.94
CA LEU A 37 -9.96 6.82 21.66
C LEU A 37 -9.78 5.86 22.85
N PHE A 38 -8.61 5.90 23.52
CA PHE A 38 -8.27 5.00 24.63
C PHE A 38 -8.94 5.37 25.96
N ARG A 39 -9.68 6.48 25.99
CA ARG A 39 -10.62 6.86 27.06
C ARG A 39 -12.08 6.50 26.73
N GLN A 40 -12.32 5.95 25.53
CA GLN A 40 -13.65 5.66 24.98
C GLN A 40 -13.76 4.24 24.43
N CYS A 41 -12.86 3.35 24.82
CA CYS A 41 -12.94 1.93 24.50
C CYS A 41 -12.80 1.08 25.76
N LYS A 42 -13.27 -0.18 25.68
CA LYS A 42 -13.13 -1.16 26.76
C LYS A 42 -11.72 -1.76 26.75
N ILE A 43 -11.23 -2.12 25.55
CA ILE A 43 -9.90 -2.72 25.32
C ILE A 43 -9.15 -1.87 24.29
N GLY A 44 -7.96 -1.43 24.64
CA GLY A 44 -7.02 -0.78 23.74
C GLY A 44 -6.01 -1.80 23.19
N VAL A 45 -5.98 -1.99 21.88
CA VAL A 45 -5.03 -2.87 21.17
C VAL A 45 -3.97 -2.00 20.53
N VAL A 46 -2.73 -2.09 21.00
CA VAL A 46 -1.69 -1.12 20.64
C VAL A 46 -0.41 -1.78 20.14
N ASN A 47 0.20 -1.16 19.13
CA ASN A 47 1.53 -1.52 18.66
C ASN A 47 2.58 -1.04 19.66
N ALA A 48 3.24 -1.96 20.36
CA ALA A 48 4.24 -1.62 21.35
C ALA A 48 5.57 -1.14 20.74
N ASP A 49 5.80 -1.36 19.44
CA ASP A 49 7.02 -0.95 18.75
C ASP A 49 6.99 0.51 18.28
N ASP A 50 5.80 1.14 18.26
CA ASP A 50 5.68 2.54 17.89
C ASP A 50 6.20 3.46 19.03
N GLU A 51 7.08 4.39 18.69
CA GLU A 51 7.70 5.32 19.66
C GLU A 51 6.72 6.23 20.37
N HIS A 52 5.50 6.42 19.83
CA HIS A 52 4.48 7.29 20.38
C HIS A 52 3.45 6.56 21.25
N VAL A 53 3.59 5.24 21.47
CA VAL A 53 2.63 4.42 22.22
C VAL A 53 2.35 4.98 23.63
N ASP A 54 3.38 5.46 24.32
CA ASP A 54 3.24 6.04 25.67
C ASP A 54 2.41 7.35 25.64
N GLY A 55 2.62 8.18 24.61
CA GLY A 55 1.85 9.39 24.37
C GLY A 55 0.37 9.10 24.05
N ILE A 56 0.13 8.10 23.24
CA ILE A 56 -1.22 7.64 22.87
C ILE A 56 -1.97 7.07 24.08
N LEU A 57 -1.29 6.33 24.96
CA LEU A 57 -1.88 5.76 26.16
C LEU A 57 -1.96 6.73 27.34
N LYS A 58 -1.50 7.96 27.19
CA LYS A 58 -1.54 8.96 28.27
C LYS A 58 -2.97 9.22 28.72
N GLY A 59 -3.26 8.82 29.99
CA GLY A 59 -4.59 8.99 30.59
C GLY A 59 -5.66 8.07 30.04
N HIS A 60 -5.29 6.92 29.45
CA HIS A 60 -6.22 5.87 29.06
C HIS A 60 -6.98 5.31 30.27
N THR A 61 -8.16 4.74 30.03
CA THR A 61 -9.01 4.10 31.04
C THR A 61 -9.40 2.67 30.66
N CYS A 62 -8.97 2.20 29.50
CA CYS A 62 -9.24 0.88 28.97
C CYS A 62 -8.22 -0.15 29.49
N GLU A 63 -8.57 -1.45 29.41
CA GLU A 63 -7.60 -2.53 29.46
C GLU A 63 -6.68 -2.44 28.23
N VAL A 64 -5.37 -2.60 28.39
CA VAL A 64 -4.41 -2.52 27.28
C VAL A 64 -3.93 -3.91 26.91
N LYS A 65 -3.98 -4.20 25.61
CA LYS A 65 -3.38 -5.39 24.98
C LYS A 65 -2.39 -4.92 23.91
N THR A 66 -1.24 -5.58 23.87
CA THR A 66 -0.09 -5.17 23.07
C THR A 66 0.23 -6.19 21.98
N PHE A 67 0.72 -5.71 20.85
CA PHE A 67 1.37 -6.55 19.84
C PHE A 67 2.71 -5.95 19.41
N SER A 68 3.68 -6.81 19.07
CA SER A 68 5.05 -6.39 18.76
C SER A 68 5.78 -7.41 17.89
N ALA A 69 6.70 -6.93 17.07
CA ALA A 69 7.70 -7.75 16.36
C ALA A 69 9.13 -7.56 16.93
N GLU A 70 9.32 -6.68 17.95
CA GLU A 70 10.65 -6.29 18.44
C GLU A 70 10.82 -6.47 19.95
N ARG A 71 9.73 -6.52 20.73
CA ARG A 71 9.76 -6.58 22.18
C ARG A 71 8.67 -7.48 22.75
N GLU A 72 8.74 -7.77 24.05
CA GLU A 72 7.73 -8.56 24.74
C GLU A 72 6.35 -7.87 24.69
N ALA A 73 5.31 -8.65 24.34
CA ALA A 73 3.94 -8.20 24.17
C ALA A 73 2.94 -9.35 24.36
N ASP A 74 1.63 -9.04 24.48
CA ASP A 74 0.57 -10.07 24.56
C ASP A 74 0.52 -10.95 23.31
N LEU A 75 0.85 -10.40 22.13
CA LEU A 75 1.02 -11.12 20.86
C LEU A 75 2.34 -10.70 20.21
N MET A 76 3.21 -11.65 19.93
CA MET A 76 4.53 -11.38 19.34
C MET A 76 4.68 -12.05 17.99
N ALA A 77 5.33 -11.35 17.03
CA ALA A 77 5.79 -11.94 15.78
C ALA A 77 7.31 -12.14 15.79
N SER A 78 7.77 -13.30 15.30
CA SER A 78 9.18 -13.63 15.11
C SER A 78 9.39 -14.38 13.79
N ASP A 79 10.65 -14.62 13.42
CA ASP A 79 11.02 -15.34 12.19
C ASP A 79 10.28 -14.80 10.95
N ILE A 80 10.22 -13.45 10.85
CA ILE A 80 9.54 -12.76 9.78
C ILE A 80 10.33 -12.92 8.49
N GLY A 81 9.70 -13.50 7.47
CA GLY A 81 10.32 -13.74 6.17
C GLY A 81 9.37 -13.47 5.01
N PHE A 82 9.96 -13.41 3.81
CA PHE A 82 9.26 -13.12 2.56
C PHE A 82 8.71 -14.38 1.92
N ILE A 83 7.52 -14.29 1.34
CA ILE A 83 6.94 -15.30 0.43
C ILE A 83 7.12 -14.78 -0.99
N ASN A 84 7.73 -15.60 -1.86
CA ASN A 84 7.80 -15.37 -3.30
C ASN A 84 7.62 -16.73 -3.99
N GLU A 85 6.39 -17.16 -4.12
CA GLU A 85 6.01 -18.48 -4.64
C GLU A 85 4.99 -18.32 -5.77
N ASP A 86 5.28 -18.85 -6.96
CA ASP A 86 4.37 -18.85 -8.14
C ASP A 86 3.80 -17.45 -8.49
N GLY A 87 4.63 -16.40 -8.35
CA GLY A 87 4.22 -15.01 -8.61
C GLY A 87 3.36 -14.38 -7.50
N LYS A 88 3.20 -15.06 -6.37
CA LYS A 88 2.55 -14.53 -5.18
C LYS A 88 3.60 -14.07 -4.18
N LEU A 89 3.54 -12.79 -3.86
CA LEU A 89 4.37 -12.19 -2.81
C LEU A 89 3.62 -12.18 -1.49
N GLY A 90 4.33 -12.07 -0.38
CA GLY A 90 3.73 -11.97 0.93
C GLY A 90 4.74 -12.08 2.05
N MET A 91 4.24 -12.29 3.26
CA MET A 91 5.04 -12.46 4.47
C MET A 91 4.61 -13.73 5.21
N HIS A 92 5.57 -14.41 5.82
CA HIS A 92 5.33 -15.44 6.83
C HIS A 92 6.01 -15.05 8.14
N PHE A 93 5.45 -15.49 9.25
CA PHE A 93 6.00 -15.22 10.58
C PHE A 93 5.46 -16.22 11.61
N ASN A 94 6.24 -16.44 12.66
CA ASN A 94 5.79 -17.18 13.84
C ASN A 94 5.11 -16.22 14.81
N VAL A 95 4.07 -16.68 15.45
CA VAL A 95 3.30 -15.93 16.45
C VAL A 95 3.36 -16.65 17.78
N THR A 96 3.63 -15.91 18.88
CA THR A 96 3.63 -16.41 20.26
C THR A 96 2.91 -15.44 21.18
N GLY A 97 2.56 -15.88 22.40
CA GLY A 97 1.82 -15.10 23.38
C GLY A 97 0.42 -15.64 23.60
N CYS A 98 -0.62 -14.83 23.37
CA CYS A 98 -2.00 -15.29 23.50
C CYS A 98 -2.43 -16.28 22.39
N MET A 99 -1.67 -16.38 21.32
CA MET A 99 -1.76 -17.38 20.25
C MET A 99 -0.38 -18.00 20.03
N ASP A 100 -0.33 -19.27 19.59
CA ASP A 100 0.92 -19.96 19.22
C ASP A 100 0.71 -20.66 17.87
N CYS A 101 1.21 -20.05 16.80
CA CYS A 101 0.96 -20.51 15.44
C CYS A 101 1.97 -19.93 14.43
N GLN A 102 1.91 -20.47 13.19
CA GLN A 102 2.55 -19.85 12.02
C GLN A 102 1.50 -19.15 11.17
N ALA A 103 1.76 -17.90 10.82
CA ALA A 103 0.88 -17.10 10.01
C ALA A 103 1.50 -16.81 8.63
N LYS A 104 0.64 -16.70 7.61
CA LYS A 104 0.98 -16.27 6.25
C LYS A 104 -0.02 -15.23 5.79
N VAL A 105 0.48 -14.18 5.14
CA VAL A 105 -0.35 -13.16 4.51
C VAL A 105 0.20 -12.85 3.11
N HIS A 106 -0.67 -12.84 2.11
CA HIS A 106 -0.29 -12.54 0.72
C HIS A 106 -0.38 -11.04 0.41
N ILE A 107 0.09 -10.23 1.32
CA ILE A 107 0.29 -8.78 1.17
C ILE A 107 1.76 -8.52 1.49
N PRO A 108 2.55 -8.01 0.51
CA PRO A 108 3.97 -7.76 0.70
C PRO A 108 4.26 -6.68 1.74
N GLY A 109 5.43 -6.77 2.38
CA GLY A 109 5.99 -5.76 3.26
C GLY A 109 5.73 -5.98 4.75
N ARG A 110 6.69 -5.54 5.56
CA ARG A 110 6.66 -5.71 7.03
C ARG A 110 5.42 -5.10 7.68
N PHE A 111 4.86 -4.02 7.12
CA PHE A 111 3.60 -3.43 7.62
C PHE A 111 2.43 -4.42 7.60
N SER A 112 2.43 -5.40 6.69
CA SER A 112 1.38 -6.42 6.63
C SER A 112 1.46 -7.39 7.81
N VAL A 113 2.65 -7.61 8.38
CA VAL A 113 2.84 -8.39 9.61
C VAL A 113 2.14 -7.67 10.77
N TYR A 114 2.40 -6.37 10.96
CA TYR A 114 1.76 -5.59 12.01
C TYR A 114 0.23 -5.51 11.84
N ASN A 115 -0.24 -5.31 10.60
CA ASN A 115 -1.68 -5.32 10.29
C ASN A 115 -2.31 -6.71 10.53
N SER A 116 -1.57 -7.78 10.27
CA SER A 116 -2.02 -9.14 10.58
C SER A 116 -2.08 -9.37 12.08
N MET A 117 -1.05 -8.98 12.84
CA MET A 117 -1.01 -9.12 14.30
C MET A 117 -2.18 -8.40 14.97
N VAL A 118 -2.46 -7.15 14.60
CA VAL A 118 -3.61 -6.44 15.17
C VAL A 118 -4.93 -7.12 14.82
N THR A 119 -5.07 -7.64 13.61
CA THR A 119 -6.26 -8.40 13.19
C THR A 119 -6.39 -9.69 14.00
N MET A 120 -5.30 -10.45 14.14
CA MET A 120 -5.26 -11.69 14.94
C MET A 120 -5.66 -11.41 16.38
N LEU A 121 -5.05 -10.42 17.03
CA LEU A 121 -5.31 -10.10 18.43
C LEU A 121 -6.76 -9.65 18.66
N VAL A 122 -7.30 -8.78 17.81
CA VAL A 122 -8.70 -8.34 17.93
C VAL A 122 -9.68 -9.49 17.70
N CYS A 123 -9.46 -10.32 16.69
CA CYS A 123 -10.31 -11.48 16.41
C CYS A 123 -10.25 -12.53 17.53
N HIS A 124 -9.06 -12.81 18.08
CA HIS A 124 -8.87 -13.70 19.22
C HIS A 124 -9.62 -13.19 20.46
N LEU A 125 -9.48 -11.91 20.80
CA LEU A 125 -10.21 -11.27 21.90
C LEU A 125 -11.74 -11.27 21.68
N ALA A 126 -12.19 -11.28 20.42
CA ALA A 126 -13.61 -11.41 20.06
C ALA A 126 -14.11 -12.87 20.09
N GLY A 127 -13.25 -13.85 20.43
CA GLY A 127 -13.61 -15.26 20.56
C GLY A 127 -13.68 -16.04 19.24
N ILE A 128 -13.05 -15.54 18.18
CA ILE A 128 -12.92 -16.25 16.91
C ILE A 128 -11.79 -17.28 17.04
N SER A 129 -11.99 -18.49 16.49
CA SER A 129 -10.97 -19.55 16.59
C SER A 129 -9.72 -19.20 15.78
N ASP A 130 -8.56 -19.66 16.27
CA ASP A 130 -7.27 -19.39 15.64
C ASP A 130 -7.22 -19.93 14.20
N GLU A 131 -7.84 -21.08 13.93
CA GLU A 131 -7.93 -21.66 12.58
C GLU A 131 -8.70 -20.73 11.61
N ALA A 132 -9.83 -20.18 12.06
CA ALA A 132 -10.63 -19.26 11.24
C ALA A 132 -9.87 -17.94 10.98
N ILE A 133 -9.12 -17.44 11.97
CA ILE A 133 -8.27 -16.25 11.83
C ILE A 133 -7.18 -16.51 10.80
N LEU A 134 -6.45 -17.62 10.89
CA LEU A 134 -5.37 -17.97 9.97
C LEU A 134 -5.90 -18.20 8.54
N GLU A 135 -7.04 -18.87 8.40
CA GLU A 135 -7.69 -19.06 7.11
C GLU A 135 -8.08 -17.71 6.47
N GLY A 136 -8.66 -16.81 7.25
CA GLY A 136 -9.00 -15.46 6.79
C GLY A 136 -7.77 -14.67 6.33
N LEU A 137 -6.70 -14.66 7.11
CA LEU A 137 -5.45 -13.97 6.78
C LEU A 137 -4.81 -14.51 5.50
N SER A 138 -4.84 -15.82 5.28
CA SER A 138 -4.26 -16.44 4.07
C SER A 138 -5.00 -16.07 2.78
N LYS A 139 -6.25 -15.60 2.88
CA LYS A 139 -7.12 -15.25 1.76
C LYS A 139 -7.33 -13.75 1.58
N VAL A 140 -6.90 -12.95 2.56
CA VAL A 140 -7.14 -11.51 2.53
C VAL A 140 -6.45 -10.84 1.35
N GLN A 141 -7.18 -9.98 0.66
CA GLN A 141 -6.67 -9.06 -0.37
C GLN A 141 -7.27 -7.69 -0.09
N VAL A 142 -6.46 -6.64 -0.27
CA VAL A 142 -6.92 -5.26 -0.13
C VAL A 142 -6.91 -4.61 -1.50
N LYS A 143 -8.09 -4.31 -2.03
CA LYS A 143 -8.25 -3.70 -3.36
C LYS A 143 -7.41 -2.42 -3.45
N GLY A 144 -6.50 -2.38 -4.44
CA GLY A 144 -5.66 -1.23 -4.72
C GLY A 144 -4.55 -0.93 -3.70
N ARG A 145 -4.17 -1.89 -2.86
CA ARG A 145 -3.05 -1.78 -1.93
C ARG A 145 -2.12 -2.98 -2.10
N VAL A 146 -1.03 -2.77 -2.82
CA VAL A 146 -0.10 -3.82 -3.25
C VAL A 146 -0.87 -5.06 -3.74
N GLU A 147 -1.93 -4.82 -4.52
CA GLU A 147 -2.83 -5.85 -5.02
C GLU A 147 -2.19 -6.58 -6.18
N MET A 148 -1.88 -7.85 -5.99
CA MET A 148 -1.29 -8.69 -7.03
C MET A 148 -2.37 -9.27 -7.93
N LEU A 149 -2.17 -9.15 -9.24
CA LEU A 149 -3.04 -9.78 -10.24
C LEU A 149 -2.40 -11.08 -10.77
N PRO A 150 -3.18 -12.16 -10.86
CA PRO A 150 -2.68 -13.47 -11.33
C PRO A 150 -2.56 -13.49 -12.86
N VAL A 151 -1.57 -12.77 -13.41
CA VAL A 151 -1.37 -12.62 -14.87
C VAL A 151 -0.40 -13.61 -15.46
N SER A 152 0.65 -14.01 -14.73
CA SER A 152 1.74 -14.87 -15.22
C SER A 152 2.45 -15.54 -14.05
N LYS A 153 3.15 -16.65 -14.33
CA LYS A 153 4.13 -17.24 -13.41
C LYS A 153 5.53 -16.67 -13.62
N ASP A 154 5.77 -16.00 -14.74
CA ASP A 154 7.08 -15.48 -15.10
C ASP A 154 7.36 -14.10 -14.55
N TYR A 155 6.32 -13.27 -14.36
CA TYR A 155 6.44 -11.91 -13.83
C TYR A 155 5.27 -11.57 -12.93
N THR A 156 5.46 -10.60 -12.04
CA THR A 156 4.43 -10.10 -11.12
C THR A 156 3.85 -8.79 -11.65
N LEU A 157 2.52 -8.62 -11.57
CA LEU A 157 1.82 -7.37 -11.83
C LEU A 157 1.04 -6.94 -10.59
N ILE A 158 1.25 -5.70 -10.18
CA ILE A 158 0.75 -5.15 -8.91
C ILE A 158 0.02 -3.85 -9.19
N ILE A 159 -1.11 -3.64 -8.51
CA ILE A 159 -1.83 -2.36 -8.47
C ILE A 159 -1.65 -1.73 -7.09
N ASP A 160 -1.28 -0.45 -7.03
CA ASP A 160 -1.20 0.31 -5.79
C ASP A 160 -1.71 1.75 -5.92
N TYR A 161 -2.22 2.28 -4.82
CA TYR A 161 -2.77 3.65 -4.76
C TYR A 161 -1.70 4.72 -4.51
N ALA A 162 -0.44 4.37 -4.34
CA ALA A 162 0.65 5.32 -4.10
C ALA A 162 0.67 6.40 -5.19
N HIS A 163 0.55 7.66 -4.79
CA HIS A 163 0.40 8.82 -5.68
C HIS A 163 1.14 10.08 -5.18
N ASN A 164 2.05 9.90 -4.23
CA ASN A 164 2.97 10.92 -3.73
C ASN A 164 4.33 10.28 -3.43
N GLU A 165 5.35 11.12 -3.19
CA GLU A 165 6.72 10.67 -2.96
C GLU A 165 6.81 9.64 -1.84
N VAL A 166 6.28 9.95 -0.66
CA VAL A 166 6.39 9.10 0.55
C VAL A 166 5.76 7.73 0.33
N SER A 167 4.52 7.68 -0.18
CA SER A 167 3.84 6.40 -0.43
C SER A 167 4.50 5.61 -1.57
N THR A 168 4.97 6.29 -2.61
CA THR A 168 5.66 5.65 -3.74
C THR A 168 7.00 5.05 -3.28
N ARG A 169 7.81 5.80 -2.53
CA ARG A 169 9.07 5.30 -1.96
C ARG A 169 8.82 4.09 -1.06
N SER A 170 7.82 4.14 -0.20
CA SER A 170 7.45 3.04 0.70
C SER A 170 7.09 1.76 -0.08
N VAL A 171 6.23 1.86 -1.09
CA VAL A 171 5.83 0.71 -1.91
C VAL A 171 7.03 0.16 -2.68
N LEU A 172 7.80 1.01 -3.38
CA LEU A 172 8.94 0.55 -4.17
C LEU A 172 10.03 -0.08 -3.28
N THR A 173 10.32 0.49 -2.10
CA THR A 173 11.22 -0.11 -1.12
C THR A 173 10.76 -1.52 -0.74
N THR A 174 9.47 -1.68 -0.42
CA THR A 174 8.89 -2.98 -0.11
C THR A 174 9.05 -3.98 -1.27
N LEU A 175 8.81 -3.54 -2.51
CA LEU A 175 8.92 -4.42 -3.68
C LEU A 175 10.36 -4.80 -4.00
N MET A 176 11.32 -3.90 -3.76
CA MET A 176 12.76 -4.17 -3.91
C MET A 176 13.28 -5.25 -2.96
N GLU A 177 12.67 -5.43 -1.78
CA GLU A 177 13.02 -6.49 -0.83
C GLU A 177 12.79 -7.92 -1.41
N TYR A 178 11.98 -8.03 -2.47
CA TYR A 178 11.74 -9.29 -3.20
C TYR A 178 12.74 -9.53 -4.35
N HIS A 179 13.71 -8.65 -4.52
CA HIS A 179 14.79 -8.74 -5.50
C HIS A 179 14.30 -8.98 -6.95
N PRO A 180 13.39 -8.12 -7.49
CA PRO A 180 12.99 -8.24 -8.87
C PRO A 180 14.18 -8.07 -9.82
N LYS A 181 14.16 -8.77 -10.97
CA LYS A 181 15.19 -8.56 -12.00
C LYS A 181 15.08 -7.19 -12.67
N ARG A 182 13.85 -6.71 -12.84
CA ARG A 182 13.54 -5.33 -13.22
C ARG A 182 12.29 -4.88 -12.48
N LEU A 183 12.31 -3.67 -11.96
CA LEU A 183 11.14 -3.00 -11.42
C LEU A 183 10.64 -1.97 -12.45
N ILE A 184 9.41 -2.12 -12.91
CA ILE A 184 8.78 -1.27 -13.93
C ILE A 184 7.61 -0.54 -13.30
N CYS A 185 7.64 0.80 -13.29
CA CYS A 185 6.58 1.64 -12.76
C CYS A 185 5.72 2.22 -13.87
N VAL A 186 4.41 1.95 -13.86
CA VAL A 186 3.42 2.54 -14.78
C VAL A 186 2.59 3.55 -14.00
N TYR A 187 2.68 4.82 -14.34
CA TYR A 187 2.00 5.88 -13.58
C TYR A 187 1.83 7.17 -14.39
N GLY A 188 0.94 8.00 -13.89
CA GLY A 188 0.77 9.38 -14.33
C GLY A 188 0.63 10.32 -13.12
N GLY A 189 0.38 11.58 -13.40
CA GLY A 189 0.08 12.58 -12.38
C GLY A 189 -1.40 12.98 -12.36
N GLY A 190 -1.92 13.31 -11.20
CA GLY A 190 -3.23 13.96 -11.10
C GLY A 190 -3.16 15.41 -11.58
N GLY A 191 -4.11 15.81 -12.47
CA GLY A 191 -4.33 17.20 -12.84
C GLY A 191 -4.89 18.03 -11.68
N ASN A 192 -4.76 19.36 -11.76
CA ASN A 192 -5.21 20.31 -10.73
C ASN A 192 -4.63 19.99 -9.34
N ARG A 193 -3.39 19.50 -9.31
CA ARG A 193 -2.62 19.16 -8.11
C ARG A 193 -1.28 19.89 -8.12
N SER A 194 -0.59 19.89 -6.97
CA SER A 194 0.73 20.48 -6.84
C SER A 194 1.72 19.88 -7.85
N LYS A 195 2.40 20.72 -8.61
CA LYS A 195 3.49 20.31 -9.52
C LYS A 195 4.66 19.67 -8.78
N LEU A 196 4.93 20.14 -7.55
CA LEU A 196 5.98 19.56 -6.70
C LEU A 196 5.78 18.06 -6.51
N ARG A 197 4.54 17.62 -6.27
CA ARG A 197 4.22 16.20 -6.15
C ARG A 197 4.61 15.40 -7.40
N ARG A 198 4.47 15.99 -8.61
CA ARG A 198 4.85 15.35 -9.88
C ARG A 198 6.37 15.25 -10.02
N TYR A 199 7.09 16.32 -9.62
CA TYR A 199 8.55 16.33 -9.60
C TYR A 199 9.08 15.26 -8.65
N ASP A 200 8.56 15.21 -7.42
CA ASP A 200 9.01 14.28 -6.37
C ASP A 200 8.70 12.81 -6.75
N MET A 201 7.53 12.56 -7.35
CA MET A 201 7.23 11.22 -7.89
C MET A 201 8.16 10.81 -9.02
N GLY A 202 8.47 11.72 -9.95
CA GLY A 202 9.44 11.48 -11.02
C GLY A 202 10.83 11.16 -10.48
N GLU A 203 11.28 11.90 -9.47
CA GLU A 203 12.59 11.70 -8.84
C GLU A 203 12.67 10.33 -8.16
N VAL A 204 11.71 9.99 -7.30
CA VAL A 204 11.72 8.72 -6.56
C VAL A 204 11.56 7.49 -7.46
N THR A 205 10.71 7.57 -8.47
CA THR A 205 10.56 6.45 -9.41
C THR A 205 11.78 6.30 -10.30
N GLY A 206 12.41 7.40 -10.70
CA GLY A 206 13.63 7.37 -11.48
C GLY A 206 14.86 6.86 -10.70
N GLU A 207 14.89 7.05 -9.37
CA GLU A 207 15.92 6.49 -8.49
C GLU A 207 15.76 4.97 -8.31
N MET A 208 14.52 4.48 -8.23
CA MET A 208 14.24 3.13 -7.75
C MET A 208 13.80 2.15 -8.83
N ALA A 209 13.24 2.62 -9.95
CA ALA A 209 12.75 1.76 -11.02
C ALA A 209 13.76 1.63 -12.16
N ASP A 210 13.79 0.46 -12.81
CA ASP A 210 14.59 0.23 -14.02
C ASP A 210 13.97 0.88 -15.25
N LEU A 211 12.63 1.08 -15.23
CA LEU A 211 11.86 1.73 -16.29
C LEU A 211 10.60 2.39 -15.73
N CYS A 212 10.39 3.64 -16.07
CA CYS A 212 9.15 4.37 -15.85
C CYS A 212 8.34 4.45 -17.14
N VAL A 213 7.06 4.09 -17.08
CA VAL A 213 6.12 4.22 -18.19
C VAL A 213 5.10 5.30 -17.81
N LEU A 214 5.28 6.49 -18.39
CA LEU A 214 4.43 7.64 -18.11
C LEU A 214 3.14 7.55 -18.92
N THR A 215 2.01 7.72 -18.25
CA THR A 215 0.69 7.56 -18.88
C THR A 215 -0.37 8.44 -18.23
N CYS A 216 -1.60 8.38 -18.73
CA CYS A 216 -2.74 9.08 -18.15
C CYS A 216 -3.11 8.48 -16.77
N ASP A 217 -3.39 9.37 -15.81
CA ASP A 217 -4.09 9.05 -14.56
C ASP A 217 -5.46 9.74 -14.54
N ASN A 218 -5.63 10.82 -13.78
CA ASN A 218 -6.79 11.70 -13.74
C ASN A 218 -6.32 13.10 -14.19
N PRO A 219 -6.21 13.42 -15.49
CA PRO A 219 -5.65 14.69 -15.96
C PRO A 219 -6.54 15.89 -15.64
N ARG A 220 -7.82 15.67 -15.32
CA ARG A 220 -8.82 16.70 -15.05
C ARG A 220 -8.84 17.77 -16.15
N ASP A 221 -8.44 19.01 -15.81
CA ASP A 221 -8.47 20.13 -16.77
C ASP A 221 -7.12 20.35 -17.47
N GLU A 222 -6.08 19.59 -17.12
CA GLU A 222 -4.74 19.71 -17.69
C GLU A 222 -4.52 18.72 -18.84
N GLU A 223 -3.62 19.05 -19.75
CA GLU A 223 -3.19 18.13 -20.81
C GLU A 223 -2.20 17.08 -20.25
N ILE A 224 -2.35 15.81 -20.66
CA ILE A 224 -1.50 14.70 -20.21
C ILE A 224 -0.02 15.01 -20.44
N ARG A 225 0.29 15.60 -21.60
CA ARG A 225 1.65 16.00 -21.98
C ARG A 225 2.27 16.98 -20.99
N ASP A 226 1.51 17.94 -20.47
CA ASP A 226 2.02 18.94 -19.53
C ASP A 226 2.30 18.31 -18.17
N ILE A 227 1.42 17.39 -17.72
CA ILE A 227 1.62 16.61 -16.51
C ILE A 227 2.87 15.73 -16.63
N ASN A 228 3.03 15.01 -17.75
CA ASN A 228 4.20 14.18 -18.01
C ASN A 228 5.49 15.02 -18.10
N ASN A 229 5.44 16.24 -18.66
CA ASN A 229 6.58 17.15 -18.66
C ASN A 229 7.01 17.52 -17.22
N ASP A 230 6.08 17.75 -16.32
CA ASP A 230 6.40 17.99 -14.92
C ASP A 230 7.07 16.75 -14.29
N ILE A 231 6.56 15.53 -14.53
CA ILE A 231 7.15 14.27 -14.03
C ILE A 231 8.59 14.10 -14.56
N LYS A 232 8.82 14.41 -15.83
CA LYS A 232 10.16 14.31 -16.46
C LYS A 232 11.19 15.23 -15.82
N VAL A 233 10.78 16.35 -15.22
CA VAL A 233 11.70 17.19 -14.43
C VAL A 233 12.30 16.41 -13.25
N GLY A 234 11.47 15.63 -12.55
CA GLY A 234 11.94 14.75 -11.47
C GLY A 234 12.81 13.61 -11.98
N LEU A 235 12.37 12.91 -13.03
CA LEU A 235 13.16 11.85 -13.67
C LEU A 235 14.54 12.31 -14.12
N ALA A 236 14.66 13.54 -14.60
CA ALA A 236 15.95 14.11 -15.01
C ALA A 236 16.92 14.30 -13.84
N ARG A 237 16.43 14.49 -12.60
CA ARG A 237 17.27 14.62 -11.40
C ARG A 237 17.93 13.30 -11.00
N SER A 238 17.24 12.19 -11.25
CA SER A 238 17.69 10.83 -10.92
C SER A 238 18.30 10.07 -12.11
N ASN A 239 18.33 10.67 -13.33
CA ASN A 239 18.67 9.99 -14.58
C ASN A 239 17.77 8.76 -14.87
N GLY A 240 16.53 8.78 -14.41
CA GLY A 240 15.54 7.71 -14.57
C GLY A 240 15.21 7.45 -16.04
N LYS A 241 15.17 6.18 -16.44
CA LYS A 241 14.75 5.76 -17.78
C LYS A 241 13.24 5.79 -17.90
N TYR A 242 12.73 6.36 -18.97
CA TYR A 242 11.28 6.39 -19.18
C TYR A 242 10.88 6.23 -20.64
N ILE A 243 9.62 5.85 -20.83
CA ILE A 243 8.88 5.96 -22.09
C ILE A 243 7.52 6.63 -21.80
N GLU A 244 6.89 7.19 -22.82
CA GLU A 244 5.57 7.81 -22.72
C GLU A 244 4.58 7.07 -23.60
N ILE A 245 3.45 6.66 -23.01
CA ILE A 245 2.30 6.05 -23.70
C ILE A 245 1.05 6.65 -23.06
N ASP A 246 0.41 7.57 -23.75
CA ASP A 246 -0.67 8.40 -23.19
C ASP A 246 -1.87 7.57 -22.73
N ASP A 247 -2.29 6.58 -23.51
CA ASP A 247 -3.38 5.68 -23.12
C ASP A 247 -2.90 4.67 -22.06
N ARG A 248 -3.58 4.65 -20.92
CA ARG A 248 -3.17 3.82 -19.79
C ARG A 248 -3.34 2.32 -20.07
N LYS A 249 -4.37 1.91 -20.83
CA LYS A 249 -4.54 0.50 -21.21
C LYS A 249 -3.42 0.06 -22.16
N GLU A 250 -3.06 0.92 -23.12
CA GLU A 250 -1.93 0.65 -24.02
C GLU A 250 -0.60 0.59 -23.26
N ALA A 251 -0.38 1.45 -22.25
CA ALA A 251 0.80 1.44 -21.41
C ALA A 251 0.91 0.13 -20.61
N ILE A 252 -0.19 -0.34 -20.01
CA ILE A 252 -0.25 -1.62 -19.31
C ILE A 252 0.01 -2.78 -20.29
N ALA A 253 -0.63 -2.76 -21.46
CA ALA A 253 -0.46 -3.77 -22.50
C ALA A 253 0.99 -3.84 -23.00
N TYR A 254 1.64 -2.70 -23.19
CA TYR A 254 3.06 -2.62 -23.53
C TYR A 254 3.93 -3.32 -22.49
N CYS A 255 3.73 -3.02 -21.20
CA CYS A 255 4.49 -3.63 -20.12
C CYS A 255 4.28 -5.14 -20.06
N MET A 256 3.03 -5.62 -20.15
CA MET A 256 2.70 -7.05 -20.11
C MET A 256 3.28 -7.81 -21.29
N LYS A 257 3.24 -7.24 -22.50
CA LYS A 257 3.77 -7.87 -23.73
C LYS A 257 5.31 -7.92 -23.77
N ASN A 258 5.98 -6.99 -23.08
CA ASN A 258 7.45 -6.89 -23.03
C ASN A 258 8.04 -7.37 -21.69
N ALA A 259 7.22 -7.95 -20.83
CA ALA A 259 7.65 -8.51 -19.56
C ALA A 259 8.60 -9.70 -19.76
N LYS A 260 9.59 -9.80 -18.90
CA LYS A 260 10.59 -10.90 -18.90
C LYS A 260 10.48 -11.67 -17.58
N PRO A 261 10.98 -12.92 -17.54
CA PRO A 261 10.98 -13.70 -16.31
C PRO A 261 11.73 -12.98 -15.18
N GLY A 262 11.04 -12.80 -14.05
CA GLY A 262 11.53 -12.08 -12.86
C GLY A 262 11.27 -10.59 -12.85
N ASP A 263 10.56 -10.04 -13.84
CA ASP A 263 10.11 -8.63 -13.80
C ASP A 263 9.00 -8.43 -12.78
N MET A 264 8.95 -7.23 -12.24
CA MET A 264 7.86 -6.75 -11.42
C MET A 264 7.33 -5.45 -12.01
N ILE A 265 6.04 -5.44 -12.37
CA ILE A 265 5.34 -4.31 -12.95
C ILE A 265 4.40 -3.77 -11.87
N VAL A 266 4.53 -2.49 -11.53
CA VAL A 266 3.64 -1.84 -10.57
C VAL A 266 2.88 -0.69 -11.24
N LEU A 267 1.54 -0.76 -11.16
CA LEU A 267 0.62 0.26 -11.62
C LEU A 267 0.32 1.17 -10.43
N LEU A 268 0.82 2.41 -10.47
CA LEU A 268 0.70 3.37 -9.37
C LEU A 268 -0.37 4.43 -9.65
N GLY A 269 -0.98 4.93 -8.59
CA GLY A 269 -1.85 6.10 -8.57
C GLY A 269 -3.33 5.79 -8.44
N LYS A 270 -3.86 4.84 -9.22
CA LYS A 270 -5.30 4.54 -9.24
C LYS A 270 -5.78 3.62 -8.12
N GLY A 271 -5.01 2.57 -7.82
CA GLY A 271 -5.35 1.64 -6.75
C GLY A 271 -6.77 1.08 -6.89
N HIS A 272 -7.69 1.51 -6.01
CA HIS A 272 -9.08 1.05 -6.00
C HIS A 272 -10.02 1.87 -6.92
N GLU A 273 -9.54 2.95 -7.55
CA GLU A 273 -10.34 3.77 -8.46
C GLU A 273 -10.73 2.98 -9.71
N ASP A 274 -11.97 3.16 -10.15
CA ASP A 274 -12.56 2.53 -11.33
C ASP A 274 -12.94 3.56 -12.43
N TYR A 275 -12.27 4.73 -12.41
CA TYR A 275 -12.54 5.80 -13.36
C TYR A 275 -11.27 6.59 -13.72
N GLN A 276 -11.34 7.30 -14.86
CA GLN A 276 -10.47 8.41 -15.19
C GLN A 276 -11.31 9.70 -15.26
N GLU A 277 -10.83 10.76 -14.59
CA GLU A 277 -11.48 12.06 -14.58
C GLU A 277 -10.82 12.97 -15.62
N ILE A 278 -11.57 13.32 -16.68
CA ILE A 278 -11.12 14.16 -17.79
C ILE A 278 -12.13 15.30 -17.97
N LYS A 279 -11.69 16.57 -17.84
CA LYS A 279 -12.52 17.77 -17.99
C LYS A 279 -13.84 17.70 -17.19
N GLY A 280 -13.73 17.26 -15.94
CA GLY A 280 -14.87 17.14 -15.00
C GLY A 280 -15.78 15.94 -15.24
N VAL A 281 -15.51 15.10 -16.24
CA VAL A 281 -16.28 13.89 -16.53
C VAL A 281 -15.49 12.66 -16.06
N LYS A 282 -16.15 11.77 -15.35
CA LYS A 282 -15.60 10.47 -14.96
C LYS A 282 -15.95 9.43 -16.00
N TYR A 283 -14.93 8.89 -16.64
CA TYR A 283 -15.03 7.77 -17.57
C TYR A 283 -14.66 6.50 -16.84
N HIS A 284 -15.43 5.42 -17.02
CA HIS A 284 -15.11 4.13 -16.43
C HIS A 284 -13.75 3.62 -16.90
N PHE A 285 -12.88 3.26 -15.95
CA PHE A 285 -11.59 2.66 -16.19
C PHE A 285 -11.11 1.92 -14.92
N ASP A 286 -11.27 0.62 -14.86
CA ASP A 286 -10.70 -0.23 -13.82
C ASP A 286 -9.48 -0.98 -14.38
N GLU A 287 -8.32 -0.85 -13.73
CA GLU A 287 -7.08 -1.49 -14.15
C GLU A 287 -7.19 -3.02 -14.19
N ARG A 288 -8.04 -3.62 -13.36
CA ARG A 288 -8.27 -5.06 -13.32
C ARG A 288 -8.98 -5.54 -14.57
N GLU A 289 -10.01 -4.79 -14.99
CA GLU A 289 -10.73 -5.06 -16.23
C GLU A 289 -9.82 -4.88 -17.44
N ALA A 290 -9.06 -3.79 -17.47
CA ALA A 290 -8.08 -3.54 -18.54
C ALA A 290 -7.04 -4.67 -18.64
N VAL A 291 -6.51 -5.14 -17.52
CA VAL A 291 -5.57 -6.27 -17.47
C VAL A 291 -6.22 -7.57 -17.95
N ALA A 292 -7.45 -7.85 -17.54
CA ALA A 292 -8.18 -9.04 -17.99
C ALA A 292 -8.41 -9.03 -19.51
N GLU A 293 -8.82 -7.90 -20.07
CA GLU A 293 -9.00 -7.72 -21.52
C GLU A 293 -7.67 -7.92 -22.27
N ILE A 294 -6.56 -7.33 -21.78
CA ILE A 294 -5.23 -7.49 -22.37
C ILE A 294 -4.81 -8.98 -22.36
N LEU A 295 -5.04 -9.70 -21.27
CA LEU A 295 -4.74 -11.12 -21.17
C LEU A 295 -5.52 -11.94 -22.21
N ASP A 296 -6.79 -11.64 -22.43
CA ASP A 296 -7.62 -12.34 -23.42
C ASP A 296 -7.16 -12.02 -24.86
N GLU A 297 -6.79 -10.76 -25.13
CA GLU A 297 -6.17 -10.37 -26.41
C GLU A 297 -4.84 -11.12 -26.66
N MET A 298 -3.97 -11.22 -25.63
CA MET A 298 -2.69 -11.95 -25.73
C MET A 298 -2.90 -13.45 -25.98
N LYS A 299 -3.91 -14.07 -25.37
CA LYS A 299 -4.27 -15.48 -25.63
C LYS A 299 -4.82 -15.69 -27.02
N ALA A 300 -5.66 -14.77 -27.51
CA ALA A 300 -6.22 -14.83 -28.87
C ALA A 300 -5.15 -14.67 -29.96
N GLY A 301 -4.16 -13.79 -29.76
CA GLY A 301 -3.05 -13.57 -30.68
C GLY A 301 -2.00 -14.70 -30.72
N LYS A 302 -2.04 -15.65 -29.79
CA LYS A 302 -1.18 -16.86 -29.77
C LYS A 302 -1.82 -18.07 -30.46
N ARG A 303 -3.04 -17.98 -31.01
CA ARG A 303 -3.71 -18.97 -31.83
C ARG A 303 -3.53 -18.66 -33.31
#